data_cee50877a067c1050304c74970f107a8
#
_entry.id   cee50877a067c1050304c74970f107a8
#
_cell.length_a   1.000
_cell.length_b   1.000
_cell.length_c   1.000
_cell.angle_alpha   90.00
_cell.angle_beta   90.00
_cell.angle_gamma   90.00
#
_symmetry.space_group_name_H-M   'P 1'
#
loop_
_entity.id
_entity.type
_entity.pdbx_description
1 polymer ?
#
loop_
_entity_poly.entity_id
_entity_poly.type
_entity_poly.pdbx_seq_one_letter_code
_entity_poly.pdbx_strand_id
1 'polypeptide(L)'
;MRGGIDQHLLAREGWWVAAVLALLTFTGYIYLSPWLALILLLLFLSACFILRNPIINIPAVPLAVVSPANGRLVSVEETYDTWLSRDAIRMQISTGIRDVHTLRSPVEGKIMNEWSSDCNVPGFNRRYSYWFQTDEGDDVVVSLLLGKRSPFTRMLIRSGERIGQGEYGGYLYFAGMVEIFMPANARIETGPGDRVRAGVDILGVFVHEEGVSGVQ
;
A
#
# COMPACT_ATOMS: atom_id res chain seq x y z
N MET A 1 -10.92 -18.91 -8.90
CA MET A 1 -9.52 -19.31 -8.67
C MET A 1 -8.64 -18.50 -9.60
N ARG A 2 -8.14 -17.33 -9.16
CA ARG A 2 -7.04 -16.57 -9.77
C ARG A 2 -6.04 -16.24 -8.66
N GLY A 3 -5.55 -17.28 -8.01
CA GLY A 3 -4.50 -17.19 -7.00
C GLY A 3 -3.13 -17.42 -7.64
N GLY A 4 -2.72 -16.55 -8.53
CA GLY A 4 -1.34 -16.40 -8.93
C GLY A 4 -0.82 -15.17 -8.23
N ILE A 5 -0.09 -15.33 -7.14
CA ILE A 5 0.69 -14.27 -6.53
C ILE A 5 1.64 -13.79 -7.64
N ASP A 6 1.33 -12.66 -8.27
CA ASP A 6 2.20 -12.01 -9.26
C ASP A 6 3.45 -11.50 -8.53
N GLN A 7 4.35 -12.44 -8.19
CA GLN A 7 5.63 -12.20 -7.52
C GLN A 7 6.68 -11.83 -8.57
N HIS A 8 6.50 -10.70 -9.22
CA HIS A 8 7.53 -10.15 -10.11
C HIS A 8 8.52 -9.32 -9.30
N LEU A 9 9.82 -9.49 -9.55
CA LEU A 9 10.90 -8.73 -8.90
C LEU A 9 10.76 -7.20 -9.06
N LEU A 10 10.12 -6.77 -10.14
CA LEU A 10 9.78 -5.37 -10.42
C LEU A 10 8.27 -5.18 -10.41
N ALA A 11 7.81 -4.03 -9.94
CA ALA A 11 6.43 -3.61 -10.08
C ALA A 11 6.02 -3.67 -11.56
N ARG A 12 4.80 -4.10 -11.84
CA ARG A 12 4.29 -4.30 -13.21
C ARG A 12 4.46 -3.07 -14.09
N GLU A 13 4.36 -1.89 -13.49
CA GLU A 13 4.56 -0.59 -14.12
C GLU A 13 6.03 -0.30 -14.45
N GLY A 14 6.97 -0.95 -13.78
CA GLY A 14 8.41 -0.71 -13.93
C GLY A 14 9.04 -1.39 -15.14
N TRP A 15 8.42 -2.42 -15.72
CA TRP A 15 9.01 -3.20 -16.80
C TRP A 15 9.32 -2.38 -18.05
N TRP A 16 8.40 -1.49 -18.43
CA TRP A 16 8.60 -0.61 -19.60
C TRP A 16 9.75 0.36 -19.39
N VAL A 17 9.83 0.97 -18.20
CA VAL A 17 10.90 1.90 -17.84
C VAL A 17 12.24 1.17 -17.84
N ALA A 18 12.30 -0.01 -17.25
CA ALA A 18 13.51 -0.84 -17.23
C ALA A 18 13.95 -1.25 -18.65
N ALA A 19 13.01 -1.68 -19.51
CA ALA A 19 13.30 -2.07 -20.88
C ALA A 19 13.82 -0.90 -21.72
N VAL A 20 13.21 0.27 -21.62
CA VAL A 20 13.65 1.48 -22.34
C VAL A 20 15.03 1.92 -21.88
N LEU A 21 15.29 1.98 -20.57
CA LEU A 21 16.59 2.36 -20.03
C LEU A 21 17.69 1.34 -20.38
N ALA A 22 17.39 0.05 -20.38
CA ALA A 22 18.31 -0.99 -20.83
C ALA A 22 18.69 -0.82 -22.32
N LEU A 23 17.67 -0.56 -23.17
CA LEU A 23 17.90 -0.31 -24.59
C LEU A 23 18.74 0.95 -24.82
N LEU A 24 18.44 2.04 -24.11
CA LEU A 24 19.21 3.29 -24.19
C LEU A 24 20.66 3.09 -23.72
N THR A 25 20.86 2.32 -22.65
CA THR A 25 22.19 1.99 -22.14
C THR A 25 23.01 1.20 -23.18
N PHE A 26 22.39 0.19 -23.78
CA PHE A 26 23.02 -0.64 -24.82
C PHE A 26 23.37 0.18 -26.07
N THR A 27 22.43 1.02 -26.54
CA THR A 27 22.66 1.90 -27.70
C THR A 27 23.73 2.95 -27.40
N GLY A 28 23.72 3.53 -26.21
CA GLY A 28 24.72 4.50 -25.76
C GLY A 28 26.13 3.91 -25.72
N TYR A 29 26.27 2.64 -25.31
CA TYR A 29 27.54 1.93 -25.28
C TYR A 29 28.11 1.70 -26.70
N ILE A 30 27.26 1.31 -27.65
CA ILE A 30 27.72 0.98 -29.02
C ILE A 30 28.03 2.23 -29.87
N TYR A 31 27.16 3.25 -29.80
CA TYR A 31 27.15 4.33 -30.79
C TYR A 31 27.61 5.69 -30.27
N LEU A 32 27.64 5.93 -28.95
CA LEU A 32 27.97 7.25 -28.43
C LEU A 32 29.29 7.26 -27.65
N SER A 33 29.23 7.01 -26.36
CA SER A 33 30.37 7.18 -25.46
C SER A 33 30.24 6.27 -24.24
N PRO A 34 31.36 5.64 -23.78
CA PRO A 34 31.34 4.82 -22.58
C PRO A 34 30.92 5.60 -21.31
N TRP A 35 31.22 6.89 -21.24
CA TRP A 35 30.79 7.75 -20.13
C TRP A 35 29.26 7.94 -20.09
N LEU A 36 28.66 8.15 -21.26
CA LEU A 36 27.20 8.27 -21.37
C LEU A 36 26.51 6.93 -21.04
N ALA A 37 27.06 5.83 -21.51
CA ALA A 37 26.58 4.49 -21.17
C ALA A 37 26.64 4.23 -19.66
N LEU A 38 27.71 4.68 -18.98
CA LEU A 38 27.82 4.57 -17.51
C LEU A 38 26.72 5.36 -16.79
N ILE A 39 26.43 6.58 -17.21
CA ILE A 39 25.36 7.40 -16.63
C ILE A 39 24.00 6.70 -16.82
N LEU A 40 23.71 6.21 -18.03
CA LEU A 40 22.47 5.51 -18.33
C LEU A 40 22.34 4.20 -17.54
N LEU A 41 23.44 3.48 -17.32
CA LEU A 41 23.47 2.29 -16.48
C LEU A 41 23.13 2.63 -15.02
N LEU A 42 23.68 3.70 -14.48
CA LEU A 42 23.36 4.14 -13.11
C LEU A 42 21.88 4.55 -12.98
N LEU A 43 21.33 5.21 -14.00
CA LEU A 43 19.90 5.54 -14.06
C LEU A 43 19.04 4.27 -14.13
N PHE A 44 19.42 3.29 -14.93
CA PHE A 44 18.74 2.00 -15.02
C PHE A 44 18.74 1.26 -13.68
N LEU A 45 19.89 1.15 -13.01
CA LEU A 45 19.99 0.50 -11.70
C LEU A 45 19.18 1.24 -10.63
N SER A 46 19.20 2.57 -10.68
CA SER A 46 18.41 3.42 -9.80
C SER A 46 16.90 3.20 -10.00
N ALA A 47 16.44 3.13 -11.25
CA ALA A 47 15.05 2.83 -11.58
C ALA A 47 14.64 1.43 -11.11
N CYS A 48 15.49 0.41 -11.34
CA CYS A 48 15.23 -0.95 -10.84
C CYS A 48 15.13 -0.99 -9.30
N PHE A 49 15.96 -0.21 -8.61
CA PHE A 49 15.90 -0.13 -7.15
C PHE A 49 14.62 0.51 -6.64
N ILE A 50 14.17 1.60 -7.26
CA ILE A 50 12.93 2.31 -6.88
C ILE A 50 11.71 1.44 -7.19
N LEU A 51 11.67 0.80 -8.37
CA LEU A 51 10.54 0.02 -8.87
C LEU A 51 10.52 -1.44 -8.38
N ARG A 52 11.36 -1.79 -7.39
CA ARG A 52 11.42 -3.15 -6.86
C ARG A 52 10.11 -3.56 -6.19
N ASN A 53 9.73 -4.81 -6.38
CA ASN A 53 8.61 -5.45 -5.70
C ASN A 53 9.11 -6.74 -5.04
N PRO A 54 9.56 -6.70 -3.78
CA PRO A 54 10.08 -7.88 -3.12
C PRO A 54 9.00 -8.94 -2.92
N ILE A 55 9.41 -10.20 -3.03
CA ILE A 55 8.59 -11.34 -2.65
C ILE A 55 8.39 -11.28 -1.14
N ILE A 56 7.14 -11.38 -0.71
CA ILE A 56 6.77 -11.36 0.70
C ILE A 56 6.10 -12.65 1.13
N ASN A 57 6.26 -12.98 2.40
CA ASN A 57 5.47 -14.02 3.06
C ASN A 57 4.35 -13.35 3.84
N ILE A 58 3.12 -13.56 3.41
CA ILE A 58 1.92 -13.02 4.05
C ILE A 58 1.66 -13.82 5.32
N PRO A 59 1.47 -13.19 6.49
CA PRO A 59 1.17 -13.89 7.72
C PRO A 59 -0.23 -14.55 7.63
N ALA A 60 -0.31 -15.82 8.01
CA ALA A 60 -1.57 -16.54 8.08
C ALA A 60 -2.22 -16.35 9.47
N VAL A 61 -2.58 -15.13 9.82
CA VAL A 61 -3.25 -14.79 11.09
C VAL A 61 -4.69 -14.40 10.78
N PRO A 62 -5.66 -15.15 11.31
CA PRO A 62 -7.07 -14.82 11.12
C PRO A 62 -7.41 -13.43 11.68
N LEU A 63 -8.30 -12.72 11.02
CA LEU A 63 -8.78 -11.38 11.42
C LEU A 63 -7.68 -10.32 11.53
N ALA A 64 -6.46 -10.61 11.06
CA ALA A 64 -5.38 -9.63 11.10
C ALA A 64 -5.54 -8.58 9.98
N VAL A 65 -5.16 -7.36 10.32
CA VAL A 65 -5.02 -6.25 9.38
C VAL A 65 -3.54 -6.01 9.14
N VAL A 66 -3.06 -6.32 7.93
CA VAL A 66 -1.65 -6.11 7.57
C VAL A 66 -1.41 -4.71 7.03
N SER A 67 -0.17 -4.24 7.12
CA SER A 67 0.19 -2.92 6.60
C SER A 67 -0.06 -2.81 5.09
N PRO A 68 -0.78 -1.78 4.62
CA PRO A 68 -1.00 -1.56 3.20
C PRO A 68 0.22 -0.97 2.48
N ALA A 69 1.17 -0.40 3.21
CA ALA A 69 2.34 0.27 2.65
C ALA A 69 3.60 -0.01 3.45
N ASN A 70 4.76 0.19 2.81
CA ASN A 70 6.04 0.17 3.51
C ASN A 70 6.35 1.58 4.01
N GLY A 71 6.83 1.68 5.25
CA GLY A 71 7.17 2.99 5.80
C GLY A 71 7.39 2.96 7.31
N ARG A 72 7.21 4.11 7.92
CA ARG A 72 7.23 4.28 9.36
C ARG A 72 5.84 4.71 9.84
N LEU A 73 5.34 4.04 10.87
CA LEU A 73 4.11 4.44 11.54
C LEU A 73 4.36 5.74 12.32
N VAL A 74 3.63 6.79 11.96
CA VAL A 74 3.81 8.14 12.52
C VAL A 74 2.90 8.36 13.73
N SER A 75 1.64 7.98 13.60
CA SER A 75 0.64 8.11 14.66
C SER A 75 -0.37 6.97 14.66
N VAL A 76 -0.93 6.74 15.85
CA VAL A 76 -2.09 5.88 16.09
C VAL A 76 -3.05 6.70 16.95
N GLU A 77 -4.22 6.98 16.46
CA GLU A 77 -5.18 7.89 17.10
C GLU A 77 -6.60 7.37 16.96
N GLU A 78 -7.37 7.46 18.04
CA GLU A 78 -8.82 7.32 17.96
C GLU A 78 -9.42 8.55 17.27
N THR A 79 -10.27 8.34 16.29
CA THR A 79 -10.85 9.41 15.48
C THR A 79 -12.20 8.99 14.91
N TYR A 80 -12.90 9.94 14.34
CA TYR A 80 -14.12 9.67 13.60
C TYR A 80 -13.82 9.43 12.11
N ASP A 81 -14.17 8.24 11.62
CA ASP A 81 -14.08 7.91 10.19
C ASP A 81 -15.24 8.57 9.44
N THR A 82 -14.94 9.60 8.69
CA THR A 82 -15.93 10.34 7.90
C THR A 82 -16.44 9.59 6.66
N TRP A 83 -15.72 8.53 6.22
CA TRP A 83 -16.13 7.72 5.08
C TRP A 83 -17.29 6.78 5.42
N LEU A 84 -17.22 6.17 6.60
CA LEU A 84 -18.20 5.21 7.08
C LEU A 84 -19.04 5.75 8.25
N SER A 85 -18.82 7.01 8.66
CA SER A 85 -19.56 7.71 9.73
C SER A 85 -19.56 6.92 11.05
N ARG A 86 -18.36 6.51 11.50
CA ARG A 86 -18.19 5.70 12.71
C ARG A 86 -16.91 6.09 13.47
N ASP A 87 -16.85 5.69 14.74
CA ASP A 87 -15.60 5.76 15.49
C ASP A 87 -14.59 4.74 14.94
N ALA A 88 -13.34 5.15 14.83
CA ALA A 88 -12.29 4.36 14.24
C ALA A 88 -10.92 4.66 14.87
N ILE A 89 -10.00 3.72 14.74
CA ILE A 89 -8.60 3.94 14.99
C ILE A 89 -7.92 4.28 13.66
N ARG A 90 -7.32 5.47 13.58
CA ARG A 90 -6.52 5.91 12.45
C ARG A 90 -5.05 5.66 12.71
N MET A 91 -4.40 4.95 11.79
CA MET A 91 -2.96 4.76 11.76
C MET A 91 -2.38 5.47 10.54
N GLN A 92 -1.32 6.26 10.71
CA GLN A 92 -0.66 7.01 9.65
C GLN A 92 0.72 6.44 9.37
N ILE A 93 0.95 5.99 8.12
CA ILE A 93 2.22 5.42 7.66
C ILE A 93 2.86 6.40 6.69
N SER A 94 4.05 6.89 7.03
CA SER A 94 4.85 7.74 6.14
C SER A 94 5.77 6.88 5.30
N THR A 95 5.59 6.92 3.98
CA THR A 95 6.42 6.21 2.99
C THR A 95 7.45 7.17 2.41
N GLY A 96 8.72 6.82 2.50
CA GLY A 96 9.85 7.60 1.98
C GLY A 96 10.30 7.13 0.60
N ILE A 97 11.13 7.92 -0.09
CA ILE A 97 11.65 7.61 -1.44
C ILE A 97 12.47 6.30 -1.49
N ARG A 98 13.07 5.89 -0.37
CA ARG A 98 13.87 4.66 -0.28
C ARG A 98 13.06 3.41 0.06
N ASP A 99 11.83 3.60 0.49
CA ASP A 99 10.94 2.49 0.83
C ASP A 99 10.44 1.79 -0.45
N VAL A 100 9.89 0.61 -0.29
CA VAL A 100 9.22 -0.09 -1.38
C VAL A 100 7.85 0.55 -1.59
N HIS A 101 7.55 0.94 -2.81
CA HIS A 101 6.38 1.76 -3.14
C HIS A 101 5.13 0.94 -3.52
N THR A 102 5.18 -0.37 -3.34
CA THR A 102 4.03 -1.23 -3.60
C THR A 102 2.98 -1.07 -2.52
N LEU A 103 1.73 -0.95 -2.94
CA LEU A 103 0.56 -0.95 -2.09
C LEU A 103 -0.07 -2.35 -2.10
N ARG A 104 -0.48 -2.80 -0.92
CA ARG A 104 -1.07 -4.13 -0.73
C ARG A 104 -2.39 -4.05 0.02
N SER A 105 -3.26 -5.03 -0.20
CA SER A 105 -4.51 -5.10 0.53
C SER A 105 -4.26 -5.36 2.01
N PRO A 106 -4.87 -4.59 2.92
CA PRO A 106 -4.71 -4.81 4.36
C PRO A 106 -5.46 -6.04 4.85
N VAL A 107 -6.53 -6.42 4.19
CA VAL A 107 -7.40 -7.53 4.53
C VAL A 107 -7.78 -8.32 3.29
N GLU A 108 -8.24 -9.55 3.47
CA GLU A 108 -8.97 -10.27 2.44
C GLU A 108 -10.42 -9.80 2.43
N GLY A 109 -10.96 -9.51 1.25
CA GLY A 109 -12.34 -9.06 1.16
C GLY A 109 -12.70 -8.45 -0.18
N LYS A 110 -13.80 -7.71 -0.18
CA LYS A 110 -14.34 -6.99 -1.33
C LYS A 110 -14.12 -5.50 -1.20
N ILE A 111 -13.78 -4.85 -2.31
CA ILE A 111 -13.73 -3.39 -2.37
C ILE A 111 -15.14 -2.89 -2.58
N MET A 112 -15.69 -2.22 -1.57
CA MET A 112 -17.05 -1.74 -1.59
C MET A 112 -17.19 -0.42 -2.32
N ASN A 113 -16.23 0.49 -2.10
CA ASN A 113 -16.25 1.80 -2.72
C ASN A 113 -14.84 2.40 -2.83
N GLU A 114 -14.72 3.39 -3.73
CA GLU A 114 -13.54 4.23 -3.88
C GLU A 114 -13.94 5.71 -3.95
N TRP A 115 -13.15 6.58 -3.32
CA TRP A 115 -13.36 8.02 -3.33
C TRP A 115 -12.07 8.73 -3.74
N SER A 116 -12.26 9.84 -4.44
CA SER A 116 -11.17 10.77 -4.76
C SER A 116 -11.61 12.18 -4.35
N SER A 117 -10.79 12.85 -3.58
CA SER A 117 -11.06 14.21 -3.11
C SER A 117 -9.78 15.03 -3.05
N ASP A 118 -9.94 16.34 -3.03
CA ASP A 118 -8.85 17.24 -2.67
C ASP A 118 -8.52 17.07 -1.18
N CYS A 119 -7.24 17.23 -0.85
CA CYS A 119 -6.73 17.05 0.50
C CYS A 119 -6.35 18.40 1.12
N ASN A 120 -6.96 18.72 2.27
CA ASN A 120 -6.67 19.93 3.03
C ASN A 120 -5.54 19.76 4.06
N VAL A 121 -4.84 18.60 4.05
CA VAL A 121 -3.71 18.36 4.95
C VAL A 121 -2.47 19.05 4.40
N PRO A 122 -1.74 19.83 5.20
CA PRO A 122 -0.55 20.53 4.75
C PRO A 122 0.48 19.57 4.10
N GLY A 123 0.93 19.92 2.89
CA GLY A 123 1.87 19.10 2.12
C GLY A 123 1.24 18.09 1.17
N PHE A 124 -0.08 17.86 1.26
CA PHE A 124 -0.82 16.95 0.40
C PHE A 124 -1.92 17.69 -0.38
N ASN A 125 -2.12 17.26 -1.63
CA ASN A 125 -3.07 17.92 -2.53
C ASN A 125 -4.27 17.04 -2.87
N ARG A 126 -4.08 15.72 -2.88
CA ARG A 126 -5.12 14.75 -3.24
C ARG A 126 -5.18 13.61 -2.25
N ARG A 127 -6.37 13.08 -2.08
CA ARG A 127 -6.66 11.90 -1.28
C ARG A 127 -7.43 10.91 -2.14
N TYR A 128 -6.98 9.64 -2.13
CA TYR A 128 -7.70 8.50 -2.69
C TYR A 128 -7.99 7.56 -1.55
N SER A 129 -9.26 7.20 -1.37
CA SER A 129 -9.68 6.32 -0.28
C SER A 129 -10.40 5.11 -0.84
N TYR A 130 -10.15 3.96 -0.26
CA TYR A 130 -10.68 2.66 -0.67
C TYR A 130 -11.28 1.96 0.55
N TRP A 131 -12.52 1.54 0.42
CA TRP A 131 -13.24 0.81 1.45
C TRP A 131 -13.18 -0.69 1.14
N PHE A 132 -12.56 -1.44 2.04
CA PHE A 132 -12.49 -2.89 2.04
C PHE A 132 -13.47 -3.44 3.07
N GLN A 133 -14.23 -4.46 2.72
CA GLN A 133 -15.08 -5.20 3.63
C GLN A 133 -14.68 -6.67 3.59
N THR A 134 -14.42 -7.26 4.75
CA THR A 134 -14.10 -8.67 4.89
C THR A 134 -15.36 -9.52 4.74
N ASP A 135 -15.20 -10.84 4.62
CA ASP A 135 -16.34 -11.76 4.56
C ASP A 135 -17.08 -11.84 5.89
N GLU A 136 -16.41 -11.53 6.99
CA GLU A 136 -16.97 -11.43 8.34
C GLU A 136 -17.74 -10.13 8.57
N GLY A 137 -17.65 -9.17 7.64
CA GLY A 137 -18.34 -7.89 7.71
C GLY A 137 -17.52 -6.77 8.35
N ASP A 138 -16.24 -6.98 8.63
CA ASP A 138 -15.36 -5.92 9.13
C ASP A 138 -14.97 -4.96 8.01
N ASP A 139 -14.98 -3.69 8.34
CA ASP A 139 -14.69 -2.62 7.39
C ASP A 139 -13.35 -1.97 7.69
N VAL A 140 -12.55 -1.78 6.63
CA VAL A 140 -11.30 -1.04 6.67
C VAL A 140 -11.29 0.00 5.56
N VAL A 141 -10.91 1.22 5.89
CA VAL A 141 -10.67 2.25 4.89
C VAL A 141 -9.18 2.57 4.80
N VAL A 142 -8.64 2.51 3.59
CA VAL A 142 -7.26 2.93 3.30
C VAL A 142 -7.30 4.21 2.50
N SER A 143 -6.66 5.27 2.99
CA SER A 143 -6.54 6.56 2.34
C SER A 143 -5.11 6.86 1.96
N LEU A 144 -4.88 7.16 0.69
CA LEU A 144 -3.59 7.55 0.13
C LEU A 144 -3.53 9.06 -0.01
N LEU A 145 -2.65 9.72 0.73
CA LEU A 145 -2.43 11.16 0.67
C LEU A 145 -1.24 11.44 -0.24
N LEU A 146 -1.50 12.14 -1.33
CA LEU A 146 -0.51 12.47 -2.35
C LEU A 146 -0.12 13.92 -2.27
N GLY A 147 1.19 14.17 -2.14
CA GLY A 147 1.78 15.50 -2.17
C GLY A 147 2.14 15.94 -3.59
N LYS A 148 2.59 17.20 -3.74
CA LYS A 148 3.06 17.75 -5.02
C LYS A 148 4.20 16.96 -5.65
N ARG A 149 5.01 16.28 -4.83
CA ARG A 149 6.15 15.47 -5.29
C ARG A 149 5.74 14.06 -5.71
N SER A 150 4.56 13.61 -5.31
CA SER A 150 3.98 12.31 -5.67
C SER A 150 2.60 12.50 -6.29
N PRO A 151 2.53 13.12 -7.49
CA PRO A 151 1.25 13.45 -8.10
C PRO A 151 0.49 12.22 -8.60
N PHE A 152 1.14 11.06 -8.64
CA PHE A 152 0.58 9.86 -9.22
C PHE A 152 0.59 8.70 -8.23
N THR A 153 -0.55 8.04 -8.17
CA THR A 153 -0.71 6.68 -7.66
C THR A 153 -1.44 5.87 -8.72
N ARG A 154 -1.19 4.59 -8.76
CA ARG A 154 -1.93 3.69 -9.62
C ARG A 154 -2.48 2.56 -8.78
N MET A 155 -3.76 2.62 -8.51
CA MET A 155 -4.47 1.47 -7.98
C MET A 155 -4.95 0.61 -9.15
N LEU A 156 -4.74 -0.69 -9.03
CA LEU A 156 -5.15 -1.69 -10.02
C LEU A 156 -6.48 -2.32 -9.67
N ILE A 157 -6.96 -2.08 -8.46
CA ILE A 157 -8.19 -2.62 -7.89
C ILE A 157 -9.33 -1.63 -8.04
N ARG A 158 -10.53 -2.14 -8.29
CA ARG A 158 -11.74 -1.34 -8.50
C ARG A 158 -12.84 -1.75 -7.54
N SER A 159 -13.78 -0.83 -7.31
CA SER A 159 -15.00 -1.14 -6.58
C SER A 159 -15.71 -2.35 -7.19
N GLY A 160 -16.14 -3.27 -6.34
CA GLY A 160 -16.78 -4.54 -6.71
C GLY A 160 -15.83 -5.74 -6.85
N GLU A 161 -14.52 -5.53 -6.96
CA GLU A 161 -13.53 -6.61 -7.05
C GLU A 161 -13.21 -7.20 -5.67
N ARG A 162 -12.82 -8.47 -5.65
CA ARG A 162 -12.28 -9.15 -4.47
C ARG A 162 -10.76 -9.18 -4.56
N ILE A 163 -10.12 -9.01 -3.40
CA ILE A 163 -8.67 -9.04 -3.27
C ILE A 163 -8.29 -9.84 -2.01
N GLY A 164 -7.22 -10.64 -2.11
CA GLY A 164 -6.65 -11.35 -0.97
C GLY A 164 -5.83 -10.44 -0.05
N GLN A 165 -5.71 -10.82 1.22
CA GLN A 165 -4.83 -10.13 2.17
C GLN A 165 -3.39 -10.13 1.66
N GLY A 166 -2.71 -8.98 1.74
CA GLY A 166 -1.34 -8.82 1.27
C GLY A 166 -1.16 -8.89 -0.25
N GLU A 167 -2.23 -9.10 -1.02
CA GLU A 167 -2.19 -9.09 -2.48
C GLU A 167 -1.83 -7.72 -3.00
N TYR A 168 -1.17 -7.68 -4.16
CA TYR A 168 -0.75 -6.45 -4.79
C TYR A 168 -1.95 -5.62 -5.26
N GLY A 169 -2.13 -4.46 -4.67
CA GLY A 169 -3.25 -3.54 -4.96
C GLY A 169 -2.88 -2.34 -5.82
N GLY A 170 -1.60 -1.99 -5.89
CA GLY A 170 -1.18 -0.82 -6.64
C GLY A 170 0.23 -0.33 -6.32
N TYR A 171 0.52 0.88 -6.76
CA TYR A 171 1.82 1.51 -6.61
C TYR A 171 1.70 2.99 -6.24
N LEU A 172 2.47 3.40 -5.22
CA LEU A 172 2.58 4.78 -4.76
C LEU A 172 3.90 5.37 -5.26
N TYR A 173 3.85 6.25 -6.27
CA TYR A 173 5.06 6.82 -6.83
C TYR A 173 5.73 7.81 -5.88
N PHE A 174 7.01 7.59 -5.59
CA PHE A 174 7.97 8.40 -4.85
C PHE A 174 7.78 8.44 -3.34
N ALA A 175 6.79 9.10 -2.80
CA ALA A 175 6.56 9.24 -1.37
C ALA A 175 5.13 9.71 -1.11
N GLY A 176 4.62 9.40 0.07
CA GLY A 176 3.28 9.81 0.47
C GLY A 176 2.98 9.43 1.91
N MET A 177 1.76 9.64 2.30
CA MET A 177 1.22 9.16 3.56
C MET A 177 0.06 8.22 3.26
N VAL A 178 0.05 7.10 3.94
CA VAL A 178 -1.04 6.13 3.87
C VAL A 178 -1.71 6.10 5.22
N GLU A 179 -3.00 6.41 5.24
CA GLU A 179 -3.83 6.30 6.44
C GLU A 179 -4.66 5.03 6.34
N ILE A 180 -4.77 4.31 7.43
CA ILE A 180 -5.67 3.18 7.57
C ILE A 180 -6.62 3.44 8.73
N PHE A 181 -7.90 3.23 8.49
CA PHE A 181 -8.97 3.36 9.47
C PHE A 181 -9.53 1.98 9.75
N MET A 182 -9.43 1.54 11.00
CA MET A 182 -9.94 0.29 11.51
C MET A 182 -11.10 0.55 12.51
N PRO A 183 -11.98 -0.41 12.74
CA PRO A 183 -12.99 -0.30 13.81
C PRO A 183 -12.35 0.05 15.16
N ALA A 184 -13.05 0.85 15.97
CA ALA A 184 -12.54 1.32 17.26
C ALA A 184 -12.24 0.19 18.26
N ASN A 185 -12.86 -0.98 18.11
CA ASN A 185 -12.64 -2.17 18.93
C ASN A 185 -11.46 -3.04 18.44
N ALA A 186 -10.76 -2.67 17.38
CA ALA A 186 -9.60 -3.43 16.90
C ALA A 186 -8.45 -3.38 17.90
N ARG A 187 -7.80 -4.51 18.14
CA ARG A 187 -6.61 -4.60 18.98
C ARG A 187 -5.38 -4.19 18.15
N ILE A 188 -4.69 -3.16 18.58
CA ILE A 188 -3.50 -2.65 17.91
C ILE A 188 -2.26 -3.45 18.31
N GLU A 189 -1.44 -3.86 17.33
CA GLU A 189 -0.23 -4.66 17.51
C GLU A 189 1.05 -3.86 17.25
N THR A 190 0.96 -2.71 16.57
CA THR A 190 2.12 -1.91 16.15
C THR A 190 1.99 -0.46 16.64
N GLY A 191 3.06 0.09 17.21
CA GLY A 191 3.09 1.43 17.82
C GLY A 191 3.71 2.51 16.94
N PRO A 192 3.49 3.81 17.28
CA PRO A 192 4.16 4.92 16.63
C PRO A 192 5.69 4.81 16.69
N GLY A 193 6.37 5.07 15.57
CA GLY A 193 7.82 4.97 15.43
C GLY A 193 8.29 3.67 14.80
N ASP A 194 7.48 2.63 14.78
CA ASP A 194 7.83 1.34 14.20
C ASP A 194 7.93 1.42 12.68
N ARG A 195 8.83 0.61 12.12
CA ARG A 195 8.87 0.37 10.68
C ARG A 195 7.96 -0.79 10.32
N VAL A 196 7.12 -0.56 9.31
CA VAL A 196 6.15 -1.55 8.84
C VAL A 196 6.39 -1.90 7.36
N ARG A 197 6.17 -3.17 7.03
CA ARG A 197 6.30 -3.72 5.68
C ARG A 197 4.95 -4.10 5.14
N ALA A 198 4.66 -3.62 3.93
CA ALA A 198 3.41 -3.89 3.23
C ALA A 198 3.14 -5.39 3.08
N GLY A 199 1.96 -5.84 3.50
CA GLY A 199 1.51 -7.22 3.42
C GLY A 199 2.22 -8.20 4.36
N VAL A 200 3.07 -7.74 5.27
CA VAL A 200 3.84 -8.59 6.19
C VAL A 200 3.56 -8.27 7.65
N ASP A 201 3.72 -7.00 8.04
CA ASP A 201 3.61 -6.62 9.44
C ASP A 201 2.14 -6.34 9.78
N ILE A 202 1.70 -6.90 10.92
CA ILE A 202 0.32 -6.80 11.40
C ILE A 202 0.19 -5.47 12.14
N LEU A 203 -0.76 -4.65 11.73
CA LEU A 203 -1.10 -3.38 12.38
C LEU A 203 -2.07 -3.58 13.54
N GLY A 204 -3.00 -4.48 13.37
CA GLY A 204 -3.99 -4.81 14.38
C GLY A 204 -4.79 -6.06 14.01
N VAL A 205 -5.68 -6.46 14.91
CA VAL A 205 -6.54 -7.65 14.76
C VAL A 205 -7.96 -7.24 15.11
N PHE A 206 -8.92 -7.64 14.31
CA PHE A 206 -10.33 -7.45 14.63
C PHE A 206 -10.72 -8.26 15.87
N VAL A 207 -11.52 -7.67 16.73
CA VAL A 207 -12.05 -8.34 17.91
C VAL A 207 -13.53 -8.53 17.70
N HIS A 208 -13.92 -9.78 17.51
CA HIS A 208 -15.32 -10.17 17.52
C HIS A 208 -15.69 -10.60 18.94
N GLU A 209 -16.68 -9.95 19.54
CA GLU A 209 -17.27 -10.48 20.77
C GLU A 209 -17.93 -11.81 20.41
N GLU A 210 -17.41 -12.92 20.93
CA GLU A 210 -18.12 -14.19 20.89
C GLU A 210 -19.45 -13.96 21.59
N GLY A 211 -20.55 -13.97 20.83
CA GLY A 211 -21.86 -13.89 21.36
C GLY A 211 -22.01 -15.01 22.39
N VAL A 212 -22.06 -14.63 23.66
CA VAL A 212 -22.49 -15.53 24.73
C VAL A 212 -23.92 -15.94 24.39
N SER A 213 -24.04 -17.01 23.59
CA SER A 213 -25.32 -17.71 23.43
C SER A 213 -25.65 -18.30 24.78
N GLY A 214 -26.43 -17.53 25.55
CA GLY A 214 -27.01 -17.98 26.81
C GLY A 214 -27.76 -19.26 26.58
N VAL A 215 -27.25 -20.34 27.12
CA VAL A 215 -28.00 -21.56 27.39
C VAL A 215 -29.04 -21.18 28.43
N GLN A 216 -30.27 -21.08 28.01
CA GLN A 216 -31.44 -21.20 28.87
C GLN A 216 -32.04 -22.59 28.73
#